data_3e8cee15f55f00f9d00bb801fae50e62
#
_entry.id   3e8cee15f55f00f9d00bb801fae50e62
#
_cell.length_a   1.000
_cell.length_b   1.000
_cell.length_c   1.000
_cell.angle_alpha   90.00
_cell.angle_beta   90.00
_cell.angle_gamma   90.00
#
_symmetry.space_group_name_H-M   'P 1'
#
loop_
_entity.id
_entity.type
_entity.pdbx_description
1 polymer ?
#
loop_
_entity_poly.entity_id
_entity_poly.type
_entity_poly.pdbx_seq_one_letter_code
_entity_poly.pdbx_strand_id
1 'polypeptide(L)'
;MNFISKFILILSLTFSITVNANDFDIPKPLNKNDENLYKEIFALQNESNFQEADKLTEKIENKILIGRVKAQKYLHPTGYISKFIELKEWLENYNDHPSASRIYWLSERKKPKNYKSAKKPSQGYLSGFGNADFVSL
;
A
#
# COMPACT_ATOMS: atom_id res chain seq x y z
N MET A 1 53.59 46.36 39.05
CA MET A 1 52.43 45.57 39.55
C MET A 1 51.47 45.37 38.38
N ASN A 2 51.47 44.16 37.83
CA ASN A 2 50.78 43.87 36.56
C ASN A 2 49.50 43.13 36.88
N PHE A 3 48.34 43.75 36.58
CA PHE A 3 47.06 43.10 36.62
C PHE A 3 46.85 42.46 35.27
N ILE A 4 47.06 41.14 35.20
CA ILE A 4 46.70 40.34 34.00
C ILE A 4 45.22 40.00 34.14
N SER A 5 44.42 40.75 33.42
CA SER A 5 43.02 40.47 33.27
C SER A 5 42.85 39.17 32.45
N LYS A 6 42.38 38.12 33.10
CA LYS A 6 42.01 36.86 32.42
C LYS A 6 40.70 37.05 31.72
N PHE A 7 40.78 37.30 30.42
CA PHE A 7 39.60 37.21 29.52
C PHE A 7 39.25 35.73 29.33
N ILE A 8 38.25 35.25 30.03
CA ILE A 8 37.69 33.93 29.80
C ILE A 8 36.74 34.07 28.61
N LEU A 9 37.19 33.62 27.45
CA LEU A 9 36.40 33.50 26.23
C LEU A 9 35.49 32.28 26.38
N ILE A 10 34.23 32.50 26.79
CA ILE A 10 33.23 31.44 26.80
C ILE A 10 32.81 31.22 25.34
N LEU A 11 33.41 30.22 24.73
CA LEU A 11 33.01 29.72 23.39
C LEU A 11 31.70 28.93 23.60
N SER A 12 30.55 29.60 23.44
CA SER A 12 29.26 28.96 23.43
C SER A 12 29.13 28.15 22.11
N LEU A 13 29.39 26.86 22.23
CA LEU A 13 29.16 25.90 21.16
C LEU A 13 27.64 25.73 21.01
N THR A 14 27.03 26.53 20.13
CA THR A 14 25.62 26.32 19.74
C THR A 14 25.54 25.05 18.90
N PHE A 15 25.15 23.95 19.52
CA PHE A 15 24.87 22.70 18.86
C PHE A 15 23.55 22.87 18.11
N SER A 16 23.61 23.22 16.84
CA SER A 16 22.44 23.24 15.96
C SER A 16 21.98 21.80 15.73
N ILE A 17 20.95 21.40 16.44
CA ILE A 17 20.25 20.13 16.14
C ILE A 17 19.47 20.37 14.88
N THR A 18 20.00 19.91 13.76
CA THR A 18 19.20 19.76 12.53
C THR A 18 18.20 18.63 12.75
N VAL A 19 16.99 18.98 13.11
CA VAL A 19 15.87 18.05 13.05
C VAL A 19 15.66 17.75 11.56
N ASN A 20 16.13 16.59 11.12
CA ASN A 20 15.67 16.02 9.86
C ASN A 20 14.18 15.74 10.07
N ALA A 21 13.32 16.65 9.64
CA ALA A 21 11.93 16.32 9.37
C ALA A 21 11.98 15.17 8.36
N ASN A 22 11.60 13.96 8.80
CA ASN A 22 11.39 12.86 7.89
C ASN A 22 10.42 13.40 6.83
N ASP A 23 10.91 13.46 5.61
CA ASP A 23 10.11 13.86 4.47
C ASP A 23 9.01 12.79 4.37
N PHE A 24 7.85 13.07 4.95
CA PHE A 24 6.67 12.25 4.76
C PHE A 24 6.38 12.35 3.28
N ASP A 25 6.69 11.28 2.55
CA ASP A 25 6.38 11.18 1.13
C ASP A 25 4.85 11.15 0.98
N ILE A 26 4.26 12.35 0.99
CA ILE A 26 2.83 12.52 0.80
C ILE A 26 2.52 12.04 -0.62
N PRO A 27 1.66 11.03 -0.78
CA PRO A 27 1.33 10.54 -2.10
C PRO A 27 0.85 11.67 -2.99
N LYS A 28 1.51 11.85 -4.15
CA LYS A 28 1.11 12.86 -5.11
C LYS A 28 -0.30 12.56 -5.61
N PRO A 29 -1.16 13.57 -5.74
CA PRO A 29 -2.48 13.38 -6.31
C PRO A 29 -2.35 12.83 -7.74
N LEU A 30 -3.37 12.09 -8.18
CA LEU A 30 -3.42 11.60 -9.55
C LEU A 30 -3.46 12.77 -10.53
N ASN A 31 -2.66 12.69 -11.58
CA ASN A 31 -2.83 13.60 -12.73
C ASN A 31 -4.12 13.23 -13.48
N LYS A 32 -4.60 14.14 -14.34
CA LYS A 32 -5.87 13.95 -15.05
C LYS A 32 -5.87 12.75 -15.99
N ASN A 33 -4.71 12.43 -16.56
CA ASN A 33 -4.55 11.28 -17.44
C ASN A 33 -4.72 9.97 -16.65
N ASP A 34 -4.01 9.82 -15.53
CA ASP A 34 -4.11 8.64 -14.67
C ASP A 34 -5.51 8.48 -14.06
N GLU A 35 -6.15 9.60 -13.67
CA GLU A 35 -7.55 9.59 -13.20
C GLU A 35 -8.48 8.97 -14.24
N ASN A 36 -8.35 9.38 -15.51
CA ASN A 36 -9.17 8.86 -16.60
C ASN A 36 -8.85 7.38 -16.89
N LEU A 37 -7.56 7.01 -16.91
CA LEU A 37 -7.14 5.62 -17.09
C LEU A 37 -7.70 4.72 -15.99
N TYR A 38 -7.63 5.11 -14.73
CA TYR A 38 -8.19 4.32 -13.64
C TYR A 38 -9.71 4.15 -13.76
N LYS A 39 -10.45 5.20 -14.13
CA LYS A 39 -11.90 5.11 -14.37
C LYS A 39 -12.23 4.10 -15.47
N GLU A 40 -11.52 4.16 -16.58
CA GLU A 40 -11.71 3.25 -17.70
C GLU A 40 -11.34 1.81 -17.34
N ILE A 41 -10.22 1.60 -16.64
CA ILE A 41 -9.80 0.28 -16.15
C ILE A 41 -10.89 -0.34 -15.26
N PHE A 42 -11.42 0.41 -14.31
CA PHE A 42 -12.47 -0.11 -13.42
C PHE A 42 -13.76 -0.42 -14.18
N ALA A 43 -14.13 0.36 -15.18
CA ALA A 43 -15.27 0.10 -16.04
C ALA A 43 -15.07 -1.19 -16.86
N LEU A 44 -13.93 -1.34 -17.53
CA LEU A 44 -13.58 -2.54 -18.28
C LEU A 44 -13.57 -3.80 -17.42
N GLN A 45 -13.06 -3.71 -16.20
CA GLN A 45 -13.05 -4.83 -15.25
C GLN A 45 -14.48 -5.21 -14.83
N ASN A 46 -15.38 -4.25 -14.64
CA ASN A 46 -16.78 -4.53 -14.33
C ASN A 46 -17.48 -5.27 -15.48
N GLU A 47 -17.06 -5.01 -16.72
CA GLU A 47 -17.52 -5.69 -17.92
C GLU A 47 -16.78 -7.03 -18.19
N SER A 48 -15.88 -7.43 -17.27
CA SER A 48 -15.02 -8.61 -17.44
C SER A 48 -14.00 -8.51 -18.58
N ASN A 49 -13.76 -7.32 -19.12
CA ASN A 49 -12.76 -7.07 -20.17
C ASN A 49 -11.36 -6.84 -19.57
N PHE A 50 -10.82 -7.88 -18.95
CA PHE A 50 -9.53 -7.80 -18.24
C PHE A 50 -8.35 -7.61 -19.18
N GLN A 51 -8.43 -8.09 -20.42
CA GLN A 51 -7.34 -7.96 -21.38
C GLN A 51 -7.07 -6.50 -21.72
N GLU A 52 -8.12 -5.74 -21.98
CA GLU A 52 -7.99 -4.32 -22.28
C GLU A 52 -7.64 -3.49 -21.03
N ALA A 53 -8.25 -3.84 -19.89
CA ALA A 53 -7.92 -3.24 -18.61
C ALA A 53 -6.43 -3.40 -18.27
N ASP A 54 -5.84 -4.56 -18.50
CA ASP A 54 -4.41 -4.83 -18.27
C ASP A 54 -3.51 -3.94 -19.16
N LYS A 55 -3.85 -3.78 -20.43
CA LYS A 55 -3.12 -2.89 -21.36
C LYS A 55 -3.16 -1.43 -20.91
N LEU A 56 -4.30 -0.95 -20.40
CA LEU A 56 -4.40 0.39 -19.88
C LEU A 56 -3.63 0.55 -18.56
N THR A 57 -3.61 -0.50 -17.74
CA THR A 57 -2.87 -0.52 -16.47
C THR A 57 -1.36 -0.31 -16.69
N GLU A 58 -0.80 -0.77 -17.80
CA GLU A 58 0.60 -0.57 -18.16
C GLU A 58 0.95 0.90 -18.45
N LYS A 59 -0.05 1.71 -18.87
CA LYS A 59 0.12 3.13 -19.20
C LYS A 59 0.07 4.07 -17.99
N ILE A 60 -0.27 3.56 -16.80
CA ILE A 60 -0.40 4.35 -15.58
C ILE A 60 0.98 4.73 -15.06
N GLU A 61 1.18 6.02 -14.82
CA GLU A 61 2.39 6.57 -14.20
C GLU A 61 2.33 6.46 -12.67
N ASN A 62 1.28 6.99 -12.05
CA ASN A 62 1.10 6.93 -10.60
C ASN A 62 0.36 5.67 -10.17
N LYS A 63 1.08 4.71 -9.63
CA LYS A 63 0.62 3.35 -9.32
C LYS A 63 -0.11 3.21 -7.97
N ILE A 64 -0.54 4.31 -7.36
CA ILE A 64 -1.14 4.30 -6.01
C ILE A 64 -2.39 3.41 -5.88
N LEU A 65 -3.18 3.24 -6.95
CA LEU A 65 -4.38 2.40 -6.94
C LEU A 65 -4.19 1.01 -7.56
N ILE A 66 -2.96 0.62 -7.93
CA ILE A 66 -2.71 -0.69 -8.56
C ILE A 66 -3.10 -1.85 -7.66
N GLY A 67 -2.90 -1.73 -6.35
CA GLY A 67 -3.37 -2.74 -5.39
C GLY A 67 -4.87 -2.97 -5.49
N ARG A 68 -5.65 -1.89 -5.63
CA ARG A 68 -7.11 -1.95 -5.80
C ARG A 68 -7.51 -2.52 -7.15
N VAL A 69 -6.87 -2.11 -8.24
CA VAL A 69 -7.11 -2.65 -9.59
C VAL A 69 -6.93 -4.17 -9.61
N LYS A 70 -5.80 -4.65 -9.07
CA LYS A 70 -5.53 -6.09 -8.98
C LYS A 70 -6.51 -6.80 -8.06
N ALA A 71 -6.88 -6.21 -6.92
CA ALA A 71 -7.86 -6.79 -6.01
C ALA A 71 -9.23 -6.98 -6.67
N GLN A 72 -9.72 -5.99 -7.43
CA GLN A 72 -10.97 -6.09 -8.15
C GLN A 72 -10.94 -7.21 -9.19
N LYS A 73 -9.87 -7.32 -9.97
CA LYS A 73 -9.67 -8.41 -10.92
C LYS A 73 -9.68 -9.78 -10.23
N TYR A 74 -8.87 -9.95 -9.18
CA TYR A 74 -8.72 -11.25 -8.50
C TYR A 74 -9.97 -11.70 -7.74
N LEU A 75 -10.78 -10.78 -7.28
CA LEU A 75 -12.02 -11.04 -6.55
C LEU A 75 -13.26 -11.01 -7.46
N HIS A 76 -13.09 -10.87 -8.78
CA HIS A 76 -14.21 -10.87 -9.71
C HIS A 76 -14.91 -12.23 -9.67
N PRO A 77 -16.25 -12.26 -9.57
CA PRO A 77 -16.97 -13.51 -9.29
C PRO A 77 -16.86 -14.56 -10.41
N THR A 78 -16.82 -14.15 -11.66
CA THR A 78 -16.91 -15.07 -12.81
C THR A 78 -15.93 -14.76 -13.94
N GLY A 79 -15.53 -13.50 -14.10
CA GLY A 79 -14.75 -13.07 -15.27
C GLY A 79 -13.26 -13.37 -15.20
N TYR A 80 -12.72 -13.65 -14.00
CA TYR A 80 -11.32 -13.95 -13.83
C TYR A 80 -11.07 -15.06 -12.83
N ILE A 81 -10.25 -16.02 -13.21
CA ILE A 81 -9.83 -17.13 -12.33
C ILE A 81 -8.41 -16.86 -11.84
N SER A 82 -8.31 -16.22 -10.69
CA SER A 82 -7.02 -15.92 -10.07
C SER A 82 -6.25 -17.19 -9.68
N LYS A 83 -4.92 -17.16 -9.84
CA LYS A 83 -4.02 -18.24 -9.44
C LYS A 83 -3.47 -17.99 -8.03
N PHE A 84 -3.09 -19.04 -7.32
CA PHE A 84 -2.49 -18.93 -5.99
C PHE A 84 -1.27 -17.99 -5.96
N ILE A 85 -0.40 -18.06 -6.97
CA ILE A 85 0.82 -17.24 -7.03
C ILE A 85 0.48 -15.76 -7.14
N GLU A 86 -0.50 -15.38 -7.97
CA GLU A 86 -0.95 -13.99 -8.13
C GLU A 86 -1.49 -13.42 -6.80
N LEU A 87 -2.28 -14.22 -6.09
CA LEU A 87 -2.84 -13.83 -4.78
C LEU A 87 -1.74 -13.70 -3.73
N LYS A 88 -0.78 -14.62 -3.73
CA LYS A 88 0.36 -14.58 -2.82
C LYS A 88 1.23 -13.35 -3.05
N GLU A 89 1.61 -13.06 -4.29
CA GLU A 89 2.38 -11.87 -4.65
C GLU A 89 1.65 -10.57 -4.29
N TRP A 90 0.34 -10.55 -4.50
CA TRP A 90 -0.47 -9.41 -4.11
C TRP A 90 -0.43 -9.18 -2.60
N LEU A 91 -0.55 -10.23 -1.80
CA LEU A 91 -0.50 -10.16 -0.34
C LEU A 91 0.88 -9.78 0.21
N GLU A 92 1.96 -10.08 -0.48
CA GLU A 92 3.30 -9.59 -0.09
C GLU A 92 3.39 -8.07 -0.12
N ASN A 93 2.72 -7.43 -1.09
CA ASN A 93 2.79 -5.98 -1.33
C ASN A 93 1.63 -5.19 -0.71
N TYR A 94 0.46 -5.81 -0.49
CA TYR A 94 -0.79 -5.13 -0.12
C TYR A 94 -1.53 -5.85 1.01
N ASN A 95 -0.81 -6.45 1.95
CA ASN A 95 -1.44 -7.19 3.05
C ASN A 95 -2.19 -6.30 4.06
N ASP A 96 -2.03 -5.00 3.99
CA ASP A 96 -2.75 -3.96 4.74
C ASP A 96 -3.96 -3.38 4.00
N HIS A 97 -4.17 -3.78 2.73
CA HIS A 97 -5.28 -3.32 1.92
C HIS A 97 -6.63 -3.83 2.47
N PRO A 98 -7.75 -3.06 2.39
CA PRO A 98 -9.07 -3.50 2.86
C PRO A 98 -9.55 -4.86 2.31
N SER A 99 -9.10 -5.24 1.12
CA SER A 99 -9.43 -6.54 0.51
C SER A 99 -8.51 -7.69 0.93
N ALA A 100 -7.49 -7.45 1.76
CA ALA A 100 -6.46 -8.44 2.06
C ALA A 100 -7.03 -9.71 2.70
N SER A 101 -7.97 -9.59 3.62
CA SER A 101 -8.61 -10.76 4.25
C SER A 101 -9.34 -11.65 3.23
N ARG A 102 -10.04 -11.04 2.27
CA ARG A 102 -10.76 -11.78 1.23
C ARG A 102 -9.79 -12.49 0.27
N ILE A 103 -8.72 -11.79 -0.13
CA ILE A 103 -7.68 -12.35 -1.01
C ILE A 103 -6.90 -13.45 -0.29
N TYR A 104 -6.59 -13.28 1.01
CA TYR A 104 -5.93 -14.31 1.81
C TYR A 104 -6.79 -15.58 1.89
N TRP A 105 -8.07 -15.45 2.24
CA TRP A 105 -8.98 -16.58 2.25
C TRP A 105 -9.06 -17.30 0.90
N LEU A 106 -9.12 -16.53 -0.20
CA LEU A 106 -9.12 -17.10 -1.54
C LEU A 106 -7.79 -17.82 -1.86
N SER A 107 -6.66 -17.25 -1.42
CA SER A 107 -5.34 -17.86 -1.60
C SER A 107 -5.22 -19.19 -0.86
N GLU A 108 -5.70 -19.29 0.38
CA GLU A 108 -5.67 -20.53 1.13
C GLU A 108 -6.50 -21.65 0.48
N ARG A 109 -7.63 -21.30 -0.13
CA ARG A 109 -8.46 -22.26 -0.88
C ARG A 109 -7.79 -22.74 -2.17
N LYS A 110 -6.94 -21.91 -2.78
CA LYS A 110 -6.24 -22.22 -4.03
C LYS A 110 -4.81 -22.71 -3.85
N LYS A 111 -4.37 -22.78 -2.61
CA LYS A 111 -2.99 -23.19 -2.26
C LYS A 111 -2.73 -24.64 -2.62
N PRO A 112 -1.69 -24.94 -3.43
CA PRO A 112 -1.24 -26.29 -3.63
C PRO A 112 -0.67 -26.90 -2.34
N LYS A 113 -0.77 -28.23 -2.18
CA LYS A 113 -0.36 -28.94 -0.95
C LYS A 113 1.07 -28.65 -0.50
N ASN A 114 2.00 -28.44 -1.43
CA ASN A 114 3.43 -28.25 -1.15
C ASN A 114 3.86 -26.78 -1.03
N TYR A 115 2.91 -25.85 -1.00
CA TYR A 115 3.22 -24.43 -0.93
C TYR A 115 3.00 -23.89 0.49
N LYS A 116 3.88 -22.95 0.89
CA LYS A 116 3.65 -22.17 2.12
C LYS A 116 2.50 -21.18 1.88
N SER A 117 1.72 -20.96 2.92
CA SER A 117 0.65 -19.96 2.91
C SER A 117 1.17 -18.58 2.50
N ALA A 118 0.29 -17.78 1.93
CA ALA A 118 0.57 -16.39 1.65
C ALA A 118 0.74 -15.58 2.96
N LYS A 119 1.27 -14.36 2.83
CA LYS A 119 1.38 -13.43 3.95
C LYS A 119 -0.01 -13.12 4.50
N LYS A 120 -0.16 -13.20 5.81
CA LYS A 120 -1.42 -12.89 6.47
C LYS A 120 -1.73 -11.40 6.35
N PRO A 121 -3.02 -11.02 6.29
CA PRO A 121 -3.43 -9.64 6.37
C PRO A 121 -2.86 -8.99 7.63
N SER A 122 -2.31 -7.79 7.50
CA SER A 122 -1.99 -6.95 8.64
C SER A 122 -3.20 -6.08 8.96
N GLN A 123 -3.53 -5.97 10.22
CA GLN A 123 -4.48 -4.96 10.65
C GLN A 123 -3.75 -3.61 10.62
N GLY A 124 -4.11 -2.74 9.69
CA GLY A 124 -3.60 -1.37 9.70
C GLY A 124 -4.02 -0.68 10.99
N TYR A 125 -3.21 0.26 11.45
CA TYR A 125 -3.44 1.00 12.70
C TYR A 125 -4.87 1.60 12.81
N LEU A 126 -5.48 1.96 11.71
CA LEU A 126 -6.83 2.54 11.66
C LEU A 126 -7.95 1.52 11.44
N SER A 127 -7.66 0.31 11.01
CA SER A 127 -8.67 -0.72 10.73
C SER A 127 -8.86 -1.72 11.87
N GLY A 128 -8.02 -1.65 12.92
CA GLY A 128 -7.96 -2.67 13.96
C GLY A 128 -9.00 -2.54 15.07
N PHE A 129 -9.55 -1.38 15.29
CA PHE A 129 -10.36 -1.14 16.49
C PHE A 129 -11.87 -0.95 16.23
N GLY A 130 -12.29 -0.77 14.99
CA GLY A 130 -13.69 -0.54 14.68
C GLY A 130 -14.56 -1.78 14.50
N ASN A 131 -13.98 -2.92 14.16
CA ASN A 131 -14.74 -4.12 13.78
C ASN A 131 -14.65 -5.28 14.78
N ALA A 132 -13.76 -5.23 15.75
CA ALA A 132 -13.62 -6.32 16.72
C ALA A 132 -14.74 -6.31 17.77
N ASP A 133 -15.28 -5.14 18.08
CA ASP A 133 -16.28 -4.98 19.13
C ASP A 133 -17.72 -5.21 18.67
N PHE A 134 -17.97 -5.29 17.36
CA PHE A 134 -19.30 -5.55 16.80
C PHE A 134 -19.61 -7.02 16.54
N VAL A 135 -18.65 -7.92 16.71
CA VAL A 135 -18.82 -9.37 16.43
C VAL A 135 -19.06 -10.17 17.71
N SER A 136 -19.05 -9.53 18.86
CA SER A 136 -19.23 -10.17 20.18
C SER A 136 -20.49 -9.75 20.95
N LEU A 137 -21.55 -9.36 20.23
CA LEU A 137 -22.88 -9.19 20.81
C LEU A 137 -23.86 -10.18 20.20
#